data_3a8808a2cb178d31b5a274cf98c8e1a1
#
_entry.id   3a8808a2cb178d31b5a274cf98c8e1a1
#
_cell.length_a   1.000
_cell.length_b   1.000
_cell.length_c   1.000
_cell.angle_alpha   90.00
_cell.angle_beta   90.00
_cell.angle_gamma   90.00
#
_symmetry.space_group_name_H-M   'P 1'
#
loop_
_entity.id
_entity.type
_entity.pdbx_description
1 polymer ?
#
loop_
_entity_poly.entity_id
_entity_poly.type
_entity_poly.pdbx_seq_one_letter_code
_entity_poly.pdbx_strand_id
1 'polypeptide(L)'
;MTSRVLPFVVISLALTAAASAQTVSEFVPEASRLHFGRVRLNPTVALTNAGVDNNVFNASDIDEPRSDFTVTLTPKSDIWFPLGRSWVKSTIREDFVYYNEFATERSINSTYRTDVLLPMNRLTFAVGGGYENVRDRPGFEIDARSRHTGSEYHGSVELRAFGKTFIGTEAKRSHIDFESDAVFLGRSLRTELTRSTTIADVSVRHELTPVTSVVALVAREGDRFEFSPDRDSDSTRAELGVRFNARLGGSAAIGFRDFQPLDPRIPAFQGMTMRADMSIAPFGATRIGVQTGRDIQYSLEKTQPYYVETGAGFSVTQGLSGPFDAVGRFGFQRLSYRGLVGVPGLSDRTDSVDSFGGGLGYRVGRDMRIGFNVDKQQRNSDLARHSYGGVRYGTSVTYGY
;
A
#
# COMPACT_ATOMS: atom_id res chain seq x y z
N MET A 1 -13.73 13.79 17.43
CA MET A 1 -13.31 12.46 17.94
C MET A 1 -12.94 11.60 16.73
N THR A 2 -11.73 11.75 16.25
CA THR A 2 -11.21 11.00 15.11
C THR A 2 -10.44 9.79 15.62
N SER A 3 -11.11 8.64 15.78
CA SER A 3 -10.43 7.38 16.02
C SER A 3 -9.86 6.90 14.68
N ARG A 4 -8.56 6.99 14.53
CA ARG A 4 -7.83 6.51 13.34
C ARG A 4 -7.75 4.98 13.34
N VAL A 5 -7.78 4.44 12.14
CA VAL A 5 -7.73 3.02 11.82
C VAL A 5 -6.40 2.43 12.32
N LEU A 6 -6.46 1.28 12.98
CA LEU A 6 -5.30 0.40 13.16
C LEU A 6 -4.66 0.16 11.79
N PRO A 7 -3.33 0.23 11.67
CA PRO A 7 -2.69 -0.21 10.46
C PRO A 7 -3.04 -1.69 10.28
N PHE A 8 -3.77 -1.98 9.23
CA PHE A 8 -3.66 -3.26 8.59
C PHE A 8 -2.17 -3.54 8.42
N VAL A 9 -1.74 -4.78 8.63
CA VAL A 9 -0.65 -5.29 7.82
C VAL A 9 -1.23 -5.25 6.39
N VAL A 10 -1.19 -4.08 5.78
CA VAL A 10 -1.41 -3.90 4.37
C VAL A 10 -0.19 -4.55 3.77
N ILE A 11 -0.37 -5.75 3.27
CA ILE A 11 0.42 -6.19 2.14
C ILE A 11 0.30 -5.03 1.19
N SER A 12 1.41 -4.36 0.98
CA SER A 12 1.46 -3.11 0.22
C SER A 12 1.06 -3.41 -1.21
N LEU A 13 -0.25 -3.36 -1.49
CA LEU A 13 -0.64 -2.80 -2.76
C LEU A 13 0.02 -1.43 -2.73
N ALA A 14 1.04 -1.23 -3.53
CA ALA A 14 1.54 0.08 -3.84
C ALA A 14 0.40 0.81 -4.58
N LEU A 15 -0.61 1.18 -3.80
CA LEU A 15 -1.64 2.11 -4.21
C LEU A 15 -0.91 3.43 -4.36
N THR A 16 -0.38 3.63 -5.57
CA THR A 16 -0.04 4.97 -6.02
C THR A 16 -1.34 5.75 -5.98
N ALA A 17 -1.67 6.27 -4.79
CA ALA A 17 -2.67 7.29 -4.69
C ALA A 17 -2.17 8.40 -5.63
N ALA A 18 -2.91 8.70 -6.68
CA ALA A 18 -2.70 9.94 -7.41
C ALA A 18 -2.74 11.03 -6.33
N ALA A 19 -1.61 11.64 -6.07
CA ALA A 19 -1.52 12.76 -5.15
C ALA A 19 -2.18 13.95 -5.86
N SER A 20 -3.51 13.94 -5.90
CA SER A 20 -4.22 15.17 -6.20
C SER A 20 -3.79 16.18 -5.16
N ALA A 21 -3.47 17.40 -5.57
CA ALA A 21 -3.01 18.45 -4.68
C ALA A 21 -3.96 18.55 -3.48
N GLN A 22 -3.42 18.25 -2.31
CA GLN A 22 -4.16 18.23 -1.06
C GLN A 22 -4.47 19.69 -0.69
N THR A 23 -5.67 19.96 -0.24
CA THR A 23 -5.96 21.26 0.37
C THR A 23 -5.16 21.41 1.67
N VAL A 24 -4.86 22.64 2.09
CA VAL A 24 -4.13 22.86 3.35
C VAL A 24 -4.81 22.19 4.54
N SER A 25 -6.13 22.15 4.57
CA SER A 25 -6.92 21.48 5.61
C SER A 25 -6.79 19.94 5.60
N GLU A 26 -6.51 19.34 4.46
CA GLU A 26 -6.24 17.90 4.35
C GLU A 26 -4.78 17.58 4.70
N PHE A 27 -3.87 18.51 4.40
CA PHE A 27 -2.44 18.36 4.62
C PHE A 27 -2.05 18.53 6.09
N VAL A 28 -2.68 19.47 6.80
CA VAL A 28 -2.38 19.83 8.19
C VAL A 28 -3.50 19.35 9.11
N PRO A 29 -3.23 18.55 10.14
CA PRO A 29 -4.26 18.09 11.05
C PRO A 29 -4.82 19.25 11.89
N GLU A 30 -6.12 19.25 12.13
CA GLU A 30 -6.77 20.21 13.04
C GLU A 30 -6.23 20.09 14.46
N ALA A 31 -5.95 18.86 14.91
CA ALA A 31 -5.39 18.57 16.22
C ALA A 31 -4.16 17.66 16.09
N SER A 32 -3.11 18.00 16.80
CA SER A 32 -1.91 17.17 16.98
C SER A 32 -1.68 16.91 18.47
N ARG A 33 -1.03 15.79 18.80
CA ARG A 33 -0.81 15.36 20.19
C ARG A 33 0.19 16.22 20.92
N LEU A 34 1.26 16.57 20.22
CA LEU A 34 2.36 17.35 20.78
C LEU A 34 2.60 18.60 19.95
N HIS A 35 2.90 19.69 20.62
CA HIS A 35 3.28 20.96 20.02
C HIS A 35 4.60 21.43 20.63
N PHE A 36 5.58 21.70 19.78
CA PHE A 36 6.83 22.36 20.14
C PHE A 36 6.92 23.70 19.38
N GLY A 37 6.42 24.75 19.96
CA GLY A 37 6.24 26.03 19.27
C GLY A 37 5.29 25.88 18.10
N ARG A 38 5.78 26.06 16.87
CA ARG A 38 4.99 25.92 15.65
C ARG A 38 4.99 24.51 15.06
N VAL A 39 5.86 23.63 15.56
CA VAL A 39 5.95 22.24 15.11
C VAL A 39 4.84 21.41 15.72
N ARG A 40 4.14 20.64 14.93
CA ARG A 40 3.10 19.71 15.37
C ARG A 40 3.58 18.28 15.16
N LEU A 41 3.37 17.41 16.14
CA LEU A 41 3.80 16.00 16.07
C LEU A 41 2.67 15.09 16.50
N ASN A 42 2.59 13.95 15.80
CA ASN A 42 1.73 12.82 16.17
C ASN A 42 2.59 11.55 16.30
N PRO A 43 3.31 11.38 17.42
CA PRO A 43 4.06 10.16 17.65
C PRO A 43 3.10 9.01 18.00
N THR A 44 3.40 7.84 17.46
CA THR A 44 2.71 6.57 17.71
C THR A 44 3.74 5.48 17.92
N VAL A 45 3.40 4.50 18.74
CA VAL A 45 4.22 3.29 18.93
C VAL A 45 3.29 2.09 18.86
N ALA A 46 3.65 1.11 18.04
CA ALA A 46 2.95 -0.17 17.99
C ALA A 46 3.92 -1.32 18.23
N LEU A 47 3.53 -2.23 19.10
CA LEU A 47 4.13 -3.54 19.19
C LEU A 47 3.10 -4.52 18.63
N THR A 48 3.47 -5.23 17.58
CA THR A 48 2.57 -6.11 16.83
C THR A 48 3.21 -7.47 16.61
N ASN A 49 2.40 -8.45 16.24
CA ASN A 49 2.86 -9.81 15.96
C ASN A 49 3.67 -10.44 17.12
N ALA A 50 3.43 -10.00 18.38
CA ALA A 50 4.08 -10.64 19.53
C ALA A 50 3.43 -12.01 19.76
N GLY A 51 3.88 -13.01 19.03
CA GLY A 51 3.27 -14.33 18.99
C GLY A 51 3.93 -15.28 18.01
N VAL A 52 3.21 -16.27 17.56
CA VAL A 52 3.73 -17.36 16.73
C VAL A 52 3.19 -17.24 15.30
N ASP A 53 4.08 -17.36 14.34
CA ASP A 53 3.81 -17.62 12.93
C ASP A 53 4.16 -19.08 12.65
N ASN A 54 3.20 -19.90 12.26
CA ASN A 54 3.43 -21.33 12.06
C ASN A 54 4.04 -21.67 10.69
N ASN A 55 4.16 -20.68 9.79
CA ASN A 55 4.78 -20.82 8.47
C ASN A 55 5.53 -19.54 8.08
N VAL A 56 6.65 -19.27 8.77
CA VAL A 56 7.44 -18.04 8.61
C VAL A 56 7.89 -17.78 7.18
N PHE A 57 8.14 -18.83 6.41
CA PHE A 57 8.65 -18.74 5.05
C PHE A 57 7.57 -18.86 3.97
N ASN A 58 6.29 -19.00 4.35
CA ASN A 58 5.23 -19.42 3.45
C ASN A 58 5.64 -20.66 2.64
N ALA A 59 6.28 -21.61 3.34
CA ALA A 59 6.69 -22.86 2.73
C ALA A 59 5.48 -23.55 2.09
N SER A 60 5.71 -24.13 0.91
CA SER A 60 4.64 -24.77 0.14
C SER A 60 4.08 -25.99 0.87
N ASP A 61 2.88 -26.42 0.48
CA ASP A 61 2.21 -27.58 1.06
C ASP A 61 2.99 -28.90 0.87
N ILE A 62 3.99 -28.92 -0.03
CA ILE A 62 4.90 -30.07 -0.22
C ILE A 62 6.16 -29.99 0.62
N ASP A 63 6.43 -28.86 1.25
CA ASP A 63 7.57 -28.64 2.15
C ASP A 63 7.08 -28.56 3.60
N GLU A 64 7.97 -28.81 4.55
CA GLU A 64 7.61 -28.70 5.98
C GLU A 64 7.56 -27.23 6.42
N PRO A 65 6.39 -26.71 6.87
CA PRO A 65 6.29 -25.36 7.40
C PRO A 65 7.16 -25.19 8.64
N ARG A 66 7.82 -24.04 8.77
CA ARG A 66 8.64 -23.69 9.93
C ARG A 66 7.96 -22.61 10.74
N SER A 67 7.79 -22.86 12.02
CA SER A 67 7.22 -21.90 12.97
C SER A 67 8.29 -21.12 13.69
N ASP A 68 7.99 -19.88 14.06
CA ASP A 68 8.84 -19.07 14.93
C ASP A 68 7.99 -18.11 15.77
N PHE A 69 8.56 -17.68 16.90
CA PHE A 69 8.04 -16.55 17.63
C PHE A 69 8.54 -15.26 17.01
N THR A 70 7.61 -14.35 16.73
CA THR A 70 7.90 -13.07 16.07
C THR A 70 7.41 -11.91 16.92
N VAL A 71 8.06 -10.77 16.79
CA VAL A 71 7.57 -9.50 17.32
C VAL A 71 8.04 -8.35 16.44
N THR A 72 7.19 -7.34 16.25
CA THR A 72 7.55 -6.13 15.53
C THR A 72 7.25 -4.91 16.39
N LEU A 73 8.24 -4.05 16.60
CA LEU A 73 8.10 -2.76 17.26
C LEU A 73 8.16 -1.66 16.20
N THR A 74 7.11 -0.85 16.11
CA THR A 74 6.97 0.21 15.12
C THR A 74 6.79 1.57 15.80
N PRO A 75 7.84 2.34 16.09
CA PRO A 75 7.74 3.77 16.32
C PRO A 75 7.46 4.49 14.99
N LYS A 76 6.51 5.41 15.00
CA LYS A 76 6.17 6.28 13.87
C LYS A 76 5.88 7.69 14.38
N SER A 77 6.25 8.70 13.61
CA SER A 77 5.85 10.08 13.85
C SER A 77 5.49 10.79 12.56
N ASP A 78 4.35 11.46 12.56
CA ASP A 78 4.01 12.46 11.56
C ASP A 78 4.36 13.85 12.17
N ILE A 79 5.09 14.66 11.42
CA ILE A 79 5.64 15.94 11.82
C ILE A 79 5.18 17.00 10.83
N TRP A 80 4.61 18.10 11.31
CA TRP A 80 4.22 19.25 10.49
C TRP A 80 4.95 20.50 10.96
N PHE A 81 5.56 21.18 10.01
CA PHE A 81 6.30 22.40 10.24
C PHE A 81 5.83 23.50 9.28
N PRO A 82 5.33 24.66 9.80
CA PRO A 82 4.95 25.80 8.98
C PRO A 82 6.15 26.62 8.55
N LEU A 83 6.24 26.94 7.27
CA LEU A 83 7.21 27.86 6.65
C LEU A 83 6.47 29.03 6.01
N GLY A 84 6.18 30.07 6.79
CA GLY A 84 5.36 31.19 6.34
C GLY A 84 3.94 30.75 6.00
N ARG A 85 3.58 30.78 4.71
CA ARG A 85 2.29 30.28 4.19
C ARG A 85 2.34 28.80 3.82
N SER A 86 3.53 28.23 3.75
CA SER A 86 3.78 26.87 3.30
C SER A 86 3.83 25.94 4.49
N TRP A 87 3.66 24.65 4.21
CA TRP A 87 3.75 23.60 5.20
C TRP A 87 4.67 22.48 4.71
N VAL A 88 5.49 22.00 5.62
CA VAL A 88 6.27 20.77 5.43
C VAL A 88 5.63 19.70 6.30
N LYS A 89 5.38 18.54 5.72
CA LYS A 89 4.97 17.33 6.43
C LYS A 89 6.05 16.28 6.25
N SER A 90 6.55 15.72 7.34
CA SER A 90 7.47 14.58 7.32
C SER A 90 6.85 13.41 8.07
N THR A 91 6.98 12.22 7.53
CA THR A 91 6.61 10.97 8.19
C THR A 91 7.88 10.14 8.35
N ILE A 92 8.13 9.68 9.56
CA ILE A 92 9.24 8.80 9.92
C ILE A 92 8.62 7.54 10.50
N ARG A 93 9.01 6.37 9.98
CA ARG A 93 8.59 5.07 10.48
C ARG A 93 9.76 4.11 10.47
N GLU A 94 9.95 3.41 11.59
CA GLU A 94 10.89 2.32 11.73
C GLU A 94 10.14 1.07 12.18
N ASP A 95 10.40 -0.09 11.56
CA ASP A 95 9.89 -1.37 12.01
C ASP A 95 11.08 -2.23 12.45
N PHE A 96 11.19 -2.48 13.74
CA PHE A 96 12.16 -3.42 14.31
C PHE A 96 11.51 -4.80 14.34
N VAL A 97 11.89 -5.64 13.38
CA VAL A 97 11.31 -6.99 13.20
C VAL A 97 12.25 -8.02 13.82
N TYR A 98 11.73 -8.77 14.78
CA TYR A 98 12.47 -9.80 15.48
C TYR A 98 11.85 -11.17 15.24
N TYR A 99 12.71 -12.16 15.05
CA TYR A 99 12.44 -13.59 14.98
C TYR A 99 13.31 -14.30 16.01
N ASN A 100 12.76 -15.28 16.73
CA ASN A 100 13.48 -15.96 17.79
C ASN A 100 14.55 -16.92 17.23
N GLU A 101 14.16 -17.84 16.37
CA GLU A 101 15.04 -18.86 15.79
C GLU A 101 15.71 -18.36 14.50
N PHE A 102 14.93 -17.75 13.59
CA PHE A 102 15.42 -17.34 12.27
C PHE A 102 16.05 -15.95 12.32
N ALA A 103 17.29 -15.88 12.84
CA ALA A 103 18.02 -14.61 12.96
C ALA A 103 18.23 -13.89 11.62
N THR A 104 18.31 -14.63 10.50
CA THR A 104 18.43 -14.10 9.16
C THR A 104 17.18 -13.32 8.71
N GLU A 105 16.02 -13.58 9.32
CA GLU A 105 14.78 -12.87 9.05
C GLU A 105 14.61 -11.57 9.86
N ARG A 106 15.47 -11.33 10.83
CA ARG A 106 15.47 -10.08 11.60
C ARG A 106 15.81 -8.91 10.68
N SER A 107 15.12 -7.78 10.86
CA SER A 107 15.38 -6.60 10.05
C SER A 107 14.99 -5.32 10.79
N ILE A 108 15.61 -4.22 10.37
CA ILE A 108 15.12 -2.87 10.62
C ILE A 108 14.63 -2.37 9.27
N ASN A 109 13.36 -1.99 9.22
CA ASN A 109 12.72 -1.46 8.02
C ASN A 109 12.44 0.03 8.26
N SER A 110 12.99 0.87 7.41
CA SER A 110 12.93 2.32 7.52
C SER A 110 12.08 2.91 6.39
N THR A 111 11.15 3.79 6.73
CA THR A 111 10.35 4.52 5.73
C THR A 111 10.31 5.99 6.11
N TYR A 112 10.76 6.85 5.18
CA TYR A 112 10.78 8.30 5.33
C TYR A 112 10.02 8.94 4.18
N ARG A 113 9.20 9.92 4.46
CA ARG A 113 8.51 10.72 3.46
C ARG A 113 8.48 12.17 3.89
N THR A 114 8.74 13.08 2.96
CA THR A 114 8.61 14.51 3.20
C THR A 114 7.89 15.15 2.04
N ASP A 115 6.86 15.93 2.35
CA ASP A 115 6.03 16.67 1.41
C ASP A 115 6.01 18.14 1.81
N VAL A 116 6.12 19.03 0.83
CA VAL A 116 6.03 20.49 0.99
C VAL A 116 4.84 20.98 0.22
N LEU A 117 3.94 21.69 0.89
CA LEU A 117 2.77 22.31 0.30
C LEU A 117 2.95 23.83 0.25
N LEU A 118 2.82 24.43 -0.92
CA LEU A 118 3.00 25.85 -1.19
C LEU A 118 1.69 26.44 -1.73
N PRO A 119 0.73 26.80 -0.84
CA PRO A 119 -0.53 27.40 -1.26
C PRO A 119 -0.32 28.86 -1.68
N MET A 120 -0.72 29.19 -2.89
CA MET A 120 -0.83 30.55 -3.39
C MET A 120 -2.31 30.88 -3.61
N ASN A 121 -2.64 32.06 -4.13
CA ASN A 121 -4.03 32.51 -4.26
C ASN A 121 -4.93 31.50 -5.01
N ARG A 122 -4.58 31.19 -6.26
CA ARG A 122 -5.33 30.22 -7.10
C ARG A 122 -4.51 29.00 -7.46
N LEU A 123 -3.23 28.99 -7.13
CA LEU A 123 -2.29 27.92 -7.42
C LEU A 123 -1.88 27.25 -6.11
N THR A 124 -1.79 25.94 -6.14
CA THR A 124 -1.17 25.17 -5.07
C THR A 124 -0.08 24.33 -5.70
N PHE A 125 1.14 24.46 -5.19
CA PHE A 125 2.25 23.60 -5.56
C PHE A 125 2.48 22.60 -4.45
N ALA A 126 2.76 21.37 -4.80
CA ALA A 126 3.28 20.39 -3.88
C ALA A 126 4.52 19.72 -4.47
N VAL A 127 5.52 19.51 -3.65
CA VAL A 127 6.72 18.76 -4.01
C VAL A 127 7.06 17.86 -2.84
N GLY A 128 7.49 16.66 -3.14
CA GLY A 128 7.82 15.73 -2.08
C GLY A 128 8.66 14.56 -2.57
N GLY A 129 9.05 13.74 -1.62
CA GLY A 129 9.78 12.52 -1.88
C GLY A 129 9.72 11.57 -0.70
N GLY A 130 10.04 10.33 -1.00
CA GLY A 130 10.10 9.25 -0.03
C GLY A 130 11.32 8.36 -0.27
N TYR A 131 11.73 7.71 0.79
CA TYR A 131 12.75 6.67 0.76
C TYR A 131 12.33 5.54 1.70
N GLU A 132 12.53 4.32 1.25
CA GLU A 132 12.34 3.13 2.07
C GLU A 132 13.51 2.16 1.91
N ASN A 133 13.84 1.47 2.99
CA ASN A 133 14.76 0.34 3.01
C ASN A 133 14.11 -0.73 3.87
N VAL A 134 13.51 -1.70 3.22
CA VAL A 134 12.65 -2.67 3.88
C VAL A 134 13.03 -4.11 3.48
N ARG A 135 12.80 -5.03 4.41
CA ARG A 135 12.84 -6.45 4.16
C ARG A 135 11.46 -7.03 4.40
N ASP A 136 10.70 -7.20 3.34
CA ASP A 136 9.34 -7.74 3.38
C ASP A 136 9.06 -8.63 2.15
N ARG A 137 7.82 -9.01 1.96
CA ARG A 137 7.36 -9.73 0.78
C ARG A 137 6.83 -8.72 -0.24
N PRO A 138 7.52 -8.54 -1.38
CA PRO A 138 7.10 -7.58 -2.39
C PRO A 138 5.90 -8.12 -3.20
N GLY A 139 4.69 -7.74 -2.81
CA GLY A 139 3.44 -8.16 -3.45
C GLY A 139 2.96 -9.55 -3.02
N PHE A 140 2.05 -10.13 -3.80
CA PHE A 140 1.41 -11.42 -3.51
C PHE A 140 2.06 -12.61 -4.25
N GLU A 141 2.97 -12.34 -5.18
CA GLU A 141 3.66 -13.39 -5.92
C GLU A 141 4.84 -13.95 -5.15
N ILE A 142 5.60 -13.07 -4.49
CA ILE A 142 6.88 -13.38 -3.87
C ILE A 142 6.69 -13.63 -2.38
N ASP A 143 6.77 -14.90 -1.99
CA ASP A 143 6.54 -15.32 -0.61
C ASP A 143 7.79 -15.20 0.28
N ALA A 144 8.97 -15.01 -0.30
CA ALA A 144 10.20 -14.75 0.44
C ALA A 144 10.30 -13.29 0.88
N ARG A 145 10.72 -13.05 2.12
CA ARG A 145 11.07 -11.71 2.57
C ARG A 145 12.39 -11.29 1.95
N SER A 146 12.35 -10.25 1.14
CA SER A 146 13.50 -9.78 0.39
C SER A 146 13.80 -8.33 0.73
N ARG A 147 15.09 -8.00 0.92
CA ARG A 147 15.48 -6.62 1.16
C ARG A 147 15.48 -5.86 -0.16
N HIS A 148 14.89 -4.68 -0.12
CA HIS A 148 14.91 -3.73 -1.22
C HIS A 148 14.89 -2.30 -0.72
N THR A 149 15.31 -1.39 -1.57
CA THR A 149 15.19 0.04 -1.37
C THR A 149 14.22 0.62 -2.38
N GLY A 150 13.42 1.58 -1.92
CA GLY A 150 12.53 2.37 -2.75
C GLY A 150 12.86 3.85 -2.63
N SER A 151 12.82 4.58 -3.72
CA SER A 151 12.85 6.04 -3.71
C SER A 151 11.72 6.59 -4.58
N GLU A 152 11.12 7.68 -4.16
CA GLU A 152 10.04 8.35 -4.87
C GLU A 152 10.25 9.85 -4.81
N TYR A 153 10.02 10.54 -5.93
CA TYR A 153 9.98 11.99 -6.01
C TYR A 153 8.75 12.38 -6.82
N HIS A 154 8.06 13.42 -6.39
CA HIS A 154 6.91 13.94 -7.10
C HIS A 154 6.83 15.48 -7.01
N GLY A 155 6.18 16.05 -7.99
CA GLY A 155 5.84 17.46 -8.01
C GLY A 155 4.50 17.66 -8.68
N SER A 156 3.65 18.49 -8.11
CA SER A 156 2.32 18.79 -8.64
C SER A 156 1.98 20.26 -8.57
N VAL A 157 1.13 20.68 -9.49
CA VAL A 157 0.54 22.01 -9.54
C VAL A 157 -0.96 21.86 -9.71
N GLU A 158 -1.73 22.51 -8.86
CA GLU A 158 -3.18 22.58 -8.99
C GLU A 158 -3.62 24.05 -9.13
N LEU A 159 -4.36 24.35 -10.17
CA LEU A 159 -4.98 25.65 -10.45
C LEU A 159 -6.47 25.60 -10.09
N ARG A 160 -6.93 26.48 -9.22
CA ARG A 160 -8.35 26.76 -9.06
C ARG A 160 -8.87 27.55 -10.26
N ALA A 161 -9.43 26.84 -11.24
CA ALA A 161 -9.82 27.43 -12.52
C ALA A 161 -11.07 28.32 -12.36
N PHE A 162 -12.15 27.77 -11.80
CA PHE A 162 -13.40 28.52 -11.56
C PHE A 162 -14.25 27.82 -10.46
N GLY A 163 -14.86 28.63 -9.61
CA GLY A 163 -15.76 28.15 -8.55
C GLY A 163 -15.12 27.04 -7.68
N LYS A 164 -15.65 25.83 -7.85
CA LYS A 164 -15.24 24.61 -7.14
C LYS A 164 -14.47 23.63 -8.04
N THR A 165 -13.97 24.09 -9.20
CA THR A 165 -13.26 23.27 -10.18
C THR A 165 -11.77 23.61 -10.17
N PHE A 166 -10.96 22.57 -10.13
CA PHE A 166 -9.51 22.62 -10.09
C PHE A 166 -8.95 21.80 -11.24
N ILE A 167 -7.89 22.29 -11.85
CA ILE A 167 -7.11 21.59 -12.88
C ILE A 167 -5.73 21.34 -12.29
N GLY A 168 -5.30 20.09 -12.28
CA GLY A 168 -4.03 19.65 -11.74
C GLY A 168 -3.16 18.96 -12.77
N THR A 169 -1.86 19.00 -12.54
CA THR A 169 -0.88 18.14 -13.20
C THR A 169 0.12 17.66 -12.17
N GLU A 170 0.56 16.42 -12.31
CA GLU A 170 1.57 15.81 -11.46
C GLU A 170 2.60 15.09 -12.31
N ALA A 171 3.85 15.13 -11.88
CA ALA A 171 4.91 14.27 -12.36
C ALA A 171 5.52 13.54 -11.17
N LYS A 172 5.69 12.23 -11.32
CA LYS A 172 6.22 11.34 -10.30
C LYS A 172 7.26 10.42 -10.92
N ARG A 173 8.36 10.21 -10.21
CA ARG A 173 9.36 9.20 -10.53
C ARG A 173 9.63 8.35 -9.30
N SER A 174 9.58 7.05 -9.44
CA SER A 174 9.97 6.09 -8.41
C SER A 174 11.01 5.11 -8.95
N HIS A 175 11.83 4.59 -8.03
CA HIS A 175 12.81 3.56 -8.33
C HIS A 175 12.76 2.52 -7.21
N ILE A 176 12.76 1.25 -7.58
CA ILE A 176 12.88 0.12 -6.66
C ILE A 176 14.11 -0.69 -7.04
N ASP A 177 14.99 -0.99 -6.07
CA ASP A 177 16.20 -1.78 -6.24
C ASP A 177 16.26 -2.90 -5.20
N PHE A 178 16.40 -4.14 -5.66
CA PHE A 178 16.53 -5.33 -4.83
C PHE A 178 17.99 -5.64 -4.56
N GLU A 179 18.31 -6.13 -3.36
CA GLU A 179 19.65 -6.59 -3.04
C GLU A 179 20.09 -7.74 -3.97
N SER A 180 21.39 -7.84 -4.20
CA SER A 180 21.97 -8.79 -5.17
C SER A 180 21.74 -10.26 -4.80
N ASP A 181 21.57 -10.55 -3.52
CA ASP A 181 21.30 -11.88 -2.95
C ASP A 181 19.79 -12.17 -2.79
N ALA A 182 18.92 -11.22 -3.15
CA ALA A 182 17.47 -11.41 -3.13
C ALA A 182 17.05 -12.42 -4.21
N VAL A 183 16.77 -13.64 -3.78
CA VAL A 183 16.40 -14.76 -4.65
C VAL A 183 15.10 -15.38 -4.17
N PHE A 184 14.21 -15.69 -5.11
CA PHE A 184 13.00 -16.47 -4.88
C PHE A 184 12.85 -17.54 -5.96
N LEU A 185 12.64 -18.79 -5.57
CA LEU A 185 12.55 -19.96 -6.46
C LEU A 185 13.68 -20.05 -7.50
N GLY A 186 14.92 -19.72 -7.08
CA GLY A 186 16.10 -19.76 -7.91
C GLY A 186 16.27 -18.59 -8.90
N ARG A 187 15.42 -17.55 -8.82
CA ARG A 187 15.48 -16.35 -9.66
C ARG A 187 15.91 -15.14 -8.84
N SER A 188 16.74 -14.29 -9.43
CA SER A 188 17.16 -13.02 -8.82
C SER A 188 16.05 -11.98 -8.95
N LEU A 189 15.55 -11.47 -7.82
CA LEU A 189 14.59 -10.37 -7.81
C LEU A 189 15.21 -9.10 -8.39
N ARG A 190 16.52 -8.87 -8.13
CA ARG A 190 17.25 -7.73 -8.66
C ARG A 190 17.19 -7.70 -10.19
N THR A 191 17.51 -8.83 -10.83
CA THR A 191 17.52 -8.91 -12.29
C THR A 191 16.13 -8.71 -12.89
N GLU A 192 15.09 -9.27 -12.24
CA GLU A 192 13.76 -9.32 -12.84
C GLU A 192 12.87 -8.12 -12.48
N LEU A 193 13.11 -7.45 -11.34
CA LEU A 193 12.17 -6.49 -10.79
C LEU A 193 12.74 -5.10 -10.49
N THR A 194 14.08 -4.91 -10.48
CA THR A 194 14.67 -3.59 -10.31
C THR A 194 14.30 -2.70 -11.49
N ARG A 195 13.60 -1.59 -11.20
CA ARG A 195 13.07 -0.70 -12.24
C ARG A 195 12.85 0.73 -11.76
N SER A 196 12.79 1.63 -12.71
CA SER A 196 12.29 2.99 -12.54
C SER A 196 10.95 3.15 -13.22
N THR A 197 10.00 3.74 -12.51
CA THR A 197 8.67 4.09 -13.03
C THR A 197 8.53 5.61 -13.08
N THR A 198 8.14 6.15 -14.22
CA THR A 198 7.86 7.58 -14.40
C THR A 198 6.40 7.74 -14.78
N ILE A 199 5.67 8.59 -14.05
CA ILE A 199 4.26 8.89 -14.29
C ILE A 199 4.11 10.39 -14.49
N ALA A 200 3.30 10.78 -15.47
CA ALA A 200 2.84 12.14 -15.65
C ALA A 200 1.33 12.12 -15.86
N ASP A 201 0.63 13.02 -15.19
CA ASP A 201 -0.83 13.08 -15.30
C ASP A 201 -1.36 14.52 -15.42
N VAL A 202 -2.59 14.59 -15.92
CA VAL A 202 -3.45 15.78 -15.88
C VAL A 202 -4.78 15.37 -15.28
N SER A 203 -5.28 16.17 -14.37
CA SER A 203 -6.53 15.92 -13.65
C SER A 203 -7.47 17.12 -13.62
N VAL A 204 -8.75 16.83 -13.53
CA VAL A 204 -9.80 17.79 -13.22
C VAL A 204 -10.53 17.31 -11.98
N ARG A 205 -10.52 18.14 -10.94
CA ARG A 205 -11.22 17.88 -9.69
C ARG A 205 -12.35 18.88 -9.50
N HIS A 206 -13.54 18.40 -9.21
CA HIS A 206 -14.71 19.23 -8.91
C HIS A 206 -15.26 18.90 -7.52
N GLU A 207 -15.38 19.91 -6.67
CA GLU A 207 -15.96 19.79 -5.34
C GLU A 207 -17.49 19.86 -5.42
N LEU A 208 -18.15 18.70 -5.30
CA LEU A 208 -19.61 18.63 -5.26
C LEU A 208 -20.13 19.21 -3.94
N THR A 209 -19.48 18.86 -2.84
CA THR A 209 -19.75 19.37 -1.50
C THR A 209 -18.43 19.68 -0.80
N PRO A 210 -18.40 20.34 0.38
CA PRO A 210 -17.17 20.54 1.13
C PRO A 210 -16.42 19.25 1.53
N VAL A 211 -17.11 18.11 1.49
CA VAL A 211 -16.56 16.81 1.91
C VAL A 211 -16.58 15.74 0.81
N THR A 212 -16.99 16.12 -0.41
CA THR A 212 -17.07 15.19 -1.55
C THR A 212 -16.55 15.85 -2.81
N SER A 213 -15.61 15.22 -3.47
CA SER A 213 -15.11 15.65 -4.78
C SER A 213 -15.09 14.50 -5.78
N VAL A 214 -15.27 14.86 -7.06
CA VAL A 214 -15.09 13.97 -8.21
C VAL A 214 -13.79 14.37 -8.91
N VAL A 215 -13.02 13.38 -9.37
CA VAL A 215 -11.74 13.57 -10.05
C VAL A 215 -11.76 12.78 -11.35
N ALA A 216 -11.51 13.44 -12.46
CA ALA A 216 -11.18 12.80 -13.73
C ALA A 216 -9.68 12.97 -13.98
N LEU A 217 -8.98 11.91 -14.42
CA LEU A 217 -7.54 11.90 -14.57
C LEU A 217 -7.15 11.13 -15.84
N VAL A 218 -6.14 11.63 -16.53
CA VAL A 218 -5.43 10.90 -17.59
C VAL A 218 -3.95 10.92 -17.24
N ALA A 219 -3.35 9.72 -17.19
CA ALA A 219 -1.95 9.54 -16.87
C ALA A 219 -1.22 8.76 -17.97
N ARG A 220 0.05 9.10 -18.16
CA ARG A 220 1.01 8.28 -18.89
C ARG A 220 2.07 7.77 -17.95
N GLU A 221 2.40 6.49 -18.06
CA GLU A 221 3.35 5.78 -17.22
C GLU A 221 4.36 5.06 -18.10
N GLY A 222 5.63 5.09 -17.73
CA GLY A 222 6.70 4.33 -18.37
C GLY A 222 7.51 3.59 -17.34
N ASP A 223 7.65 2.28 -17.51
CA ASP A 223 8.48 1.41 -16.68
C ASP A 223 9.74 1.01 -17.44
N ARG A 224 10.89 1.15 -16.79
CA ARG A 224 12.20 0.84 -17.35
C ARG A 224 12.97 -0.04 -16.38
N PHE A 225 13.27 -1.26 -16.82
CA PHE A 225 13.98 -2.27 -16.03
C PHE A 225 15.49 -2.14 -16.24
N GLU A 226 16.24 -2.11 -15.14
CA GLU A 226 17.69 -1.88 -15.20
C GLU A 226 18.44 -3.08 -15.79
N PHE A 227 18.01 -4.30 -15.45
CA PHE A 227 18.70 -5.54 -15.84
C PHE A 227 17.90 -6.41 -16.82
N SER A 228 16.66 -6.04 -17.11
CA SER A 228 15.74 -6.80 -17.98
C SER A 228 14.96 -5.85 -18.90
N PRO A 229 15.64 -5.12 -19.83
CA PRO A 229 15.00 -4.12 -20.68
C PRO A 229 13.95 -4.69 -21.66
N ASP A 230 13.94 -6.00 -21.88
CA ASP A 230 12.89 -6.72 -22.58
C ASP A 230 11.53 -6.64 -21.88
N ARG A 231 11.50 -6.21 -20.62
CA ARG A 231 10.26 -6.02 -19.82
C ARG A 231 9.79 -4.56 -19.78
N ASP A 232 10.50 -3.66 -20.44
CA ASP A 232 10.12 -2.24 -20.51
C ASP A 232 8.73 -2.08 -21.12
N SER A 233 7.98 -1.12 -20.60
CA SER A 233 6.63 -0.87 -21.05
C SER A 233 6.24 0.60 -20.94
N ASP A 234 5.27 0.98 -21.75
CA ASP A 234 4.54 2.23 -21.64
C ASP A 234 3.06 1.95 -21.42
N SER A 235 2.38 2.80 -20.67
CA SER A 235 0.93 2.70 -20.52
C SER A 235 0.24 4.05 -20.44
N THR A 236 -1.01 4.07 -20.87
CA THR A 236 -1.91 5.21 -20.72
C THR A 236 -3.10 4.77 -19.90
N ARG A 237 -3.50 5.60 -18.94
CA ARG A 237 -4.62 5.33 -18.03
C ARG A 237 -5.57 6.52 -18.00
N ALA A 238 -6.86 6.26 -18.12
CA ALA A 238 -7.91 7.24 -17.89
C ALA A 238 -8.79 6.77 -16.73
N GLU A 239 -9.05 7.64 -15.76
CA GLU A 239 -9.78 7.29 -14.54
C GLU A 239 -10.83 8.33 -14.19
N LEU A 240 -11.91 7.86 -13.61
CA LEU A 240 -12.92 8.66 -12.92
C LEU A 240 -13.02 8.19 -11.48
N GLY A 241 -12.86 9.10 -10.54
CA GLY A 241 -12.84 8.80 -9.11
C GLY A 241 -13.71 9.74 -8.29
N VAL A 242 -13.98 9.31 -7.08
CA VAL A 242 -14.66 10.09 -6.05
C VAL A 242 -13.86 10.03 -4.76
N ARG A 243 -13.80 11.16 -4.04
CA ARG A 243 -13.17 11.26 -2.73
C ARG A 243 -14.19 11.75 -1.72
N PHE A 244 -14.16 11.15 -0.55
CA PHE A 244 -14.99 11.51 0.60
C PHE A 244 -14.12 11.86 1.81
N ASN A 245 -14.51 12.89 2.53
CA ASN A 245 -13.79 13.36 3.73
C ASN A 245 -14.78 13.71 4.85
N ALA A 246 -15.55 12.72 5.28
CA ALA A 246 -16.56 12.85 6.34
C ALA A 246 -16.68 11.54 7.15
N ARG A 247 -17.89 11.18 7.60
CA ARG A 247 -18.18 9.86 8.22
C ARG A 247 -17.88 8.70 7.26
N LEU A 248 -18.13 8.89 5.98
CA LEU A 248 -17.57 8.11 4.90
C LEU A 248 -16.26 8.81 4.51
N GLY A 249 -15.15 8.16 4.71
CA GLY A 249 -13.82 8.66 4.37
C GLY A 249 -13.14 7.76 3.35
N GLY A 250 -12.24 8.35 2.54
CA GLY A 250 -11.47 7.61 1.56
C GLY A 250 -11.77 7.98 0.12
N SER A 251 -11.35 7.11 -0.81
CA SER A 251 -11.53 7.33 -2.25
C SER A 251 -11.85 6.05 -3.00
N ALA A 252 -12.51 6.19 -4.13
CA ALA A 252 -12.72 5.13 -5.10
C ALA A 252 -12.51 5.67 -6.51
N ALA A 253 -11.93 4.88 -7.40
CA ALA A 253 -11.77 5.21 -8.80
C ALA A 253 -11.94 3.96 -9.67
N ILE A 254 -12.48 4.18 -10.85
CA ILE A 254 -12.56 3.21 -11.93
C ILE A 254 -11.92 3.83 -13.16
N GLY A 255 -11.19 3.02 -13.93
CA GLY A 255 -10.48 3.49 -15.10
C GLY A 255 -10.32 2.43 -16.16
N PHE A 256 -9.65 2.84 -17.20
CA PHE A 256 -9.20 1.99 -18.29
C PHE A 256 -7.70 2.19 -18.50
N ARG A 257 -6.96 1.10 -18.60
CA ARG A 257 -5.53 1.09 -18.84
C ARG A 257 -5.24 0.42 -20.19
N ASP A 258 -4.45 1.10 -20.98
CA ASP A 258 -3.80 0.58 -22.18
C ASP A 258 -2.31 0.41 -21.87
N PHE A 259 -1.88 -0.83 -21.70
CA PHE A 259 -0.52 -1.23 -21.35
C PHE A 259 0.15 -1.85 -22.57
N GLN A 260 1.28 -1.29 -22.96
CA GLN A 260 2.04 -1.62 -24.16
C GLN A 260 3.48 -1.99 -23.77
N PRO A 261 3.81 -3.28 -23.63
CA PRO A 261 5.20 -3.72 -23.53
C PRO A 261 5.99 -3.35 -24.76
N LEU A 262 7.27 -3.01 -24.61
CA LEU A 262 8.15 -2.68 -25.73
C LEU A 262 8.62 -3.95 -26.47
N ASP A 263 8.66 -5.10 -25.80
CA ASP A 263 8.90 -6.39 -26.42
C ASP A 263 7.58 -6.97 -26.99
N PRO A 264 7.49 -7.20 -28.31
CA PRO A 264 6.26 -7.72 -28.94
C PRO A 264 5.89 -9.15 -28.51
N ARG A 265 6.80 -9.89 -27.86
CA ARG A 265 6.52 -11.21 -27.30
C ARG A 265 5.66 -11.14 -26.03
N ILE A 266 5.67 -10.01 -25.35
CA ILE A 266 4.83 -9.79 -24.16
C ILE A 266 3.47 -9.29 -24.61
N PRO A 267 2.36 -9.95 -24.24
CA PRO A 267 1.04 -9.51 -24.66
C PRO A 267 0.69 -8.14 -24.09
N ALA A 268 0.11 -7.27 -24.90
CA ALA A 268 -0.48 -6.01 -24.44
C ALA A 268 -1.73 -6.29 -23.60
N PHE A 269 -2.06 -5.34 -22.72
CA PHE A 269 -3.29 -5.40 -21.93
C PHE A 269 -4.11 -4.13 -22.16
N GLN A 270 -5.36 -4.32 -22.51
CA GLN A 270 -6.35 -3.26 -22.59
C GLN A 270 -7.54 -3.66 -21.71
N GLY A 271 -7.78 -2.94 -20.65
CA GLY A 271 -8.82 -3.34 -19.72
C GLY A 271 -9.11 -2.37 -18.60
N MET A 272 -10.17 -2.70 -17.88
CA MET A 272 -10.60 -1.92 -16.73
C MET A 272 -9.62 -2.07 -15.57
N THR A 273 -9.33 -0.95 -14.93
CA THR A 273 -8.65 -0.84 -13.64
C THR A 273 -9.61 -0.27 -12.61
N MET A 274 -9.41 -0.61 -11.36
CA MET A 274 -10.16 -0.04 -10.26
C MET A 274 -9.32 0.04 -9.00
N ARG A 275 -9.62 1.01 -8.15
CA ARG A 275 -9.09 1.11 -6.80
C ARG A 275 -10.12 1.73 -5.89
N ALA A 276 -10.21 1.24 -4.67
CA ALA A 276 -10.92 1.92 -3.61
C ALA A 276 -10.25 1.62 -2.27
N ASP A 277 -10.22 2.65 -1.42
CA ASP A 277 -9.88 2.55 0.00
C ASP A 277 -10.86 3.44 0.74
N MET A 278 -11.84 2.82 1.36
CA MET A 278 -12.97 3.51 1.96
C MET A 278 -13.22 3.01 3.36
N SER A 279 -13.58 3.91 4.24
CA SER A 279 -14.03 3.57 5.59
C SER A 279 -15.28 4.34 5.96
N ILE A 280 -16.20 3.67 6.62
CA ILE A 280 -17.42 4.28 7.14
C ILE A 280 -17.61 3.93 8.61
N ALA A 281 -18.09 4.90 9.40
CA ALA A 281 -18.53 4.70 10.77
C ALA A 281 -20.07 4.92 10.83
N PRO A 282 -20.88 3.90 10.45
CA PRO A 282 -22.34 4.05 10.36
C PRO A 282 -22.95 4.28 11.73
N PHE A 283 -22.41 3.64 12.75
CA PHE A 283 -22.83 3.77 14.15
C PHE A 283 -21.59 4.06 15.01
N GLY A 284 -21.73 4.81 16.08
CA GLY A 284 -20.60 5.31 16.88
C GLY A 284 -19.59 4.25 17.36
N ALA A 285 -20.01 2.99 17.49
CA ALA A 285 -19.18 1.89 17.93
C ALA A 285 -18.69 0.98 16.78
N THR A 286 -19.20 1.15 15.55
CA THR A 286 -18.90 0.30 14.40
C THR A 286 -18.10 1.07 13.36
N ARG A 287 -17.03 0.48 12.88
CA ARG A 287 -16.28 0.97 11.72
C ARG A 287 -16.14 -0.16 10.72
N ILE A 288 -16.42 0.15 9.46
CA ILE A 288 -16.29 -0.76 8.32
C ILE A 288 -15.24 -0.17 7.38
N GLY A 289 -14.28 -0.98 6.97
CA GLY A 289 -13.30 -0.65 5.93
C GLY A 289 -13.47 -1.55 4.73
N VAL A 290 -13.35 -0.99 3.54
CA VAL A 290 -13.36 -1.71 2.26
C VAL A 290 -12.19 -1.24 1.43
N GLN A 291 -11.41 -2.19 0.94
CA GLN A 291 -10.33 -1.96 -0.01
C GLN A 291 -10.57 -2.83 -1.23
N THR A 292 -10.31 -2.31 -2.42
CA THR A 292 -10.33 -3.11 -3.65
C THR A 292 -9.34 -2.54 -4.64
N GLY A 293 -8.75 -3.42 -5.45
CA GLY A 293 -7.81 -3.05 -6.48
C GLY A 293 -7.89 -4.00 -7.67
N ARG A 294 -7.67 -3.46 -8.87
CA ARG A 294 -7.43 -4.21 -10.08
C ARG A 294 -6.46 -3.43 -10.95
N ASP A 295 -5.26 -3.98 -11.12
CA ASP A 295 -4.23 -3.38 -11.98
C ASP A 295 -3.19 -4.44 -12.38
N ILE A 296 -2.25 -4.05 -13.24
CA ILE A 296 -1.12 -4.86 -13.67
C ILE A 296 -0.03 -4.83 -12.60
N GLN A 297 0.59 -6.00 -12.40
CA GLN A 297 1.80 -6.18 -11.61
C GLN A 297 2.83 -6.99 -12.40
N TYR A 298 4.11 -6.63 -12.26
CA TYR A 298 5.17 -7.38 -12.89
C TYR A 298 5.48 -8.65 -12.10
N SER A 299 5.63 -9.75 -12.85
CA SER A 299 5.91 -11.07 -12.31
C SER A 299 7.41 -11.35 -12.27
N LEU A 300 7.85 -12.20 -11.36
CA LEU A 300 9.21 -12.75 -11.36
C LEU A 300 9.44 -13.74 -12.53
N GLU A 301 8.36 -14.30 -13.08
CA GLU A 301 8.43 -15.32 -14.11
C GLU A 301 8.72 -14.74 -15.50
N LYS A 302 9.82 -15.19 -16.17
CA LYS A 302 10.18 -14.71 -17.50
C LYS A 302 9.17 -15.09 -18.58
N THR A 303 8.57 -16.25 -18.42
CA THR A 303 7.57 -16.76 -19.38
C THR A 303 6.18 -16.16 -19.16
N GLN A 304 5.93 -15.58 -17.98
CA GLN A 304 4.70 -14.90 -17.60
C GLN A 304 5.06 -13.54 -16.97
N PRO A 305 5.53 -12.56 -17.78
CA PRO A 305 6.22 -11.37 -17.30
C PRO A 305 5.36 -10.40 -16.49
N TYR A 306 4.06 -10.52 -16.55
CA TYR A 306 3.15 -9.76 -15.71
C TYR A 306 1.87 -10.56 -15.39
N TYR A 307 1.14 -10.09 -14.39
CA TYR A 307 -0.19 -10.57 -14.07
C TYR A 307 -1.14 -9.40 -13.82
N VAL A 308 -2.43 -9.66 -14.01
CA VAL A 308 -3.49 -8.76 -13.58
C VAL A 308 -3.88 -9.18 -12.18
N GLU A 309 -3.56 -8.33 -11.21
CA GLU A 309 -4.00 -8.49 -9.83
C GLU A 309 -5.42 -7.96 -9.68
N THR A 310 -6.29 -8.72 -9.06
CA THR A 310 -7.65 -8.29 -8.70
C THR A 310 -7.91 -8.71 -7.28
N GLY A 311 -8.20 -7.74 -6.41
CA GLY A 311 -8.37 -8.04 -5.00
C GLY A 311 -9.43 -7.20 -4.31
N ALA A 312 -9.91 -7.72 -3.18
CA ALA A 312 -10.79 -7.03 -2.27
C ALA A 312 -10.44 -7.37 -0.83
N GLY A 313 -10.53 -6.38 0.05
CA GLY A 313 -10.38 -6.50 1.49
C GLY A 313 -11.57 -5.88 2.19
N PHE A 314 -11.98 -6.49 3.29
CA PHE A 314 -13.06 -6.03 4.13
C PHE A 314 -12.65 -6.11 5.59
N SER A 315 -12.96 -5.10 6.36
CA SER A 315 -12.73 -5.09 7.80
C SER A 315 -13.91 -4.52 8.56
N VAL A 316 -14.18 -5.08 9.73
CA VAL A 316 -15.14 -4.54 10.69
C VAL A 316 -14.45 -4.41 12.02
N THR A 317 -14.53 -3.23 12.63
CA THR A 317 -14.19 -3.03 14.02
C THR A 317 -15.45 -2.66 14.77
N GLN A 318 -15.80 -3.43 15.79
CA GLN A 318 -16.97 -3.24 16.62
C GLN A 318 -16.55 -2.96 18.04
N GLY A 319 -16.90 -1.78 18.55
CA GLY A 319 -16.86 -1.51 19.98
C GLY A 319 -17.91 -2.34 20.71
N LEU A 320 -17.48 -3.09 21.68
CA LEU A 320 -18.34 -3.90 22.56
C LEU A 320 -18.70 -3.13 23.83
N SER A 321 -19.18 -3.80 24.84
CA SER A 321 -19.45 -3.17 26.14
C SER A 321 -18.15 -2.72 26.82
N GLY A 322 -18.15 -1.52 27.40
CA GLY A 322 -17.02 -0.97 28.12
C GLY A 322 -15.80 -0.70 27.21
N PRO A 323 -14.58 -1.07 27.62
CA PRO A 323 -13.35 -0.79 26.89
C PRO A 323 -13.03 -1.84 25.81
N PHE A 324 -13.86 -2.84 25.60
CA PHE A 324 -13.61 -3.92 24.66
C PHE A 324 -14.00 -3.59 23.23
N ASP A 325 -13.26 -4.13 22.29
CA ASP A 325 -13.61 -4.13 20.88
C ASP A 325 -13.29 -5.50 20.23
N ALA A 326 -13.97 -5.77 19.13
CA ALA A 326 -13.71 -6.92 18.26
C ALA A 326 -13.36 -6.44 16.86
N VAL A 327 -12.47 -7.15 16.19
CA VAL A 327 -12.06 -6.87 14.80
C VAL A 327 -12.24 -8.14 13.98
N GLY A 328 -12.87 -8.02 12.81
CA GLY A 328 -12.89 -9.05 11.79
C GLY A 328 -12.27 -8.53 10.50
N ARG A 329 -11.52 -9.37 9.79
CA ARG A 329 -10.84 -9.05 8.53
C ARG A 329 -11.01 -10.19 7.54
N PHE A 330 -11.22 -9.82 6.30
CA PHE A 330 -11.26 -10.72 5.17
C PHE A 330 -10.52 -10.08 4.00
N GLY A 331 -9.73 -10.84 3.27
CA GLY A 331 -9.04 -10.41 2.05
C GLY A 331 -9.02 -11.53 1.03
N PHE A 332 -9.16 -11.14 -0.22
CA PHE A 332 -9.09 -12.02 -1.38
C PHE A 332 -8.24 -11.35 -2.46
N GLN A 333 -7.31 -12.08 -3.04
CA GLN A 333 -6.48 -11.64 -4.18
C GLN A 333 -6.45 -12.73 -5.24
N ARG A 334 -6.57 -12.32 -6.49
CA ARG A 334 -6.46 -13.17 -7.67
C ARG A 334 -5.38 -12.63 -8.57
N LEU A 335 -4.38 -13.45 -8.89
CA LEU A 335 -3.25 -13.15 -9.75
C LEU A 335 -3.46 -13.88 -11.07
N SER A 336 -3.82 -13.18 -12.14
CA SER A 336 -4.06 -13.75 -13.46
C SER A 336 -2.85 -13.48 -14.35
N TYR A 337 -1.94 -14.44 -14.44
CA TYR A 337 -0.69 -14.35 -15.18
C TYR A 337 -0.93 -14.35 -16.69
N ARG A 338 -0.08 -13.66 -17.43
CA ARG A 338 -0.09 -13.55 -18.87
C ARG A 338 1.18 -14.15 -19.47
N GLY A 339 1.01 -15.21 -20.25
CA GLY A 339 2.11 -15.89 -20.91
C GLY A 339 2.62 -15.16 -22.15
N LEU A 340 3.87 -15.42 -22.54
CA LEU A 340 4.46 -14.89 -23.77
C LEU A 340 3.69 -15.37 -25.00
N VAL A 341 3.56 -14.50 -25.99
CA VAL A 341 2.90 -14.79 -27.26
C VAL A 341 3.74 -15.79 -28.08
N GLY A 342 3.08 -16.82 -28.65
CA GLY A 342 3.72 -17.78 -29.56
C GLY A 342 4.58 -18.85 -28.89
N VAL A 343 4.52 -18.99 -27.55
CA VAL A 343 5.21 -20.10 -26.86
C VAL A 343 4.26 -21.28 -26.71
N PRO A 344 4.50 -22.40 -27.41
CA PRO A 344 3.63 -23.57 -27.33
C PRO A 344 3.60 -24.17 -25.92
N GLY A 345 2.40 -24.56 -25.46
CA GLY A 345 2.22 -25.22 -24.17
C GLY A 345 2.25 -24.27 -22.95
N LEU A 346 2.44 -22.97 -23.15
CA LEU A 346 2.34 -21.97 -22.10
C LEU A 346 0.88 -21.48 -22.01
N SER A 347 0.20 -21.87 -20.94
CA SER A 347 -1.15 -21.39 -20.64
C SER A 347 -1.12 -20.26 -19.61
N ASP A 348 -2.14 -19.41 -19.65
CA ASP A 348 -2.38 -18.44 -18.58
C ASP A 348 -2.64 -19.20 -17.27
N ARG A 349 -1.97 -18.75 -16.19
CA ARG A 349 -2.12 -19.30 -14.84
C ARG A 349 -2.93 -18.33 -13.99
N THR A 350 -3.66 -18.85 -13.03
CA THR A 350 -4.34 -18.04 -12.03
C THR A 350 -4.05 -18.58 -10.63
N ASP A 351 -3.50 -17.74 -9.78
CA ASP A 351 -3.34 -18.01 -8.36
C ASP A 351 -4.36 -17.20 -7.56
N SER A 352 -4.78 -17.73 -6.43
CA SER A 352 -5.60 -16.99 -5.46
C SER A 352 -4.94 -16.96 -4.08
N VAL A 353 -5.06 -15.85 -3.38
CA VAL A 353 -4.62 -15.67 -2.00
C VAL A 353 -5.80 -15.21 -1.17
N ASP A 354 -6.16 -16.00 -0.18
CA ASP A 354 -7.23 -15.71 0.77
C ASP A 354 -6.64 -15.41 2.14
N SER A 355 -7.19 -14.41 2.82
CA SER A 355 -6.81 -14.07 4.17
C SER A 355 -8.03 -13.85 5.06
N PHE A 356 -7.98 -14.40 6.27
CA PHE A 356 -9.02 -14.27 7.28
C PHE A 356 -8.37 -13.88 8.59
N GLY A 357 -8.92 -12.91 9.28
CA GLY A 357 -8.38 -12.49 10.56
C GLY A 357 -9.48 -12.09 11.53
N GLY A 358 -9.19 -12.28 12.79
CA GLY A 358 -10.06 -11.84 13.88
C GLY A 358 -9.25 -11.46 15.10
N GLY A 359 -9.81 -10.60 15.93
CA GLY A 359 -9.14 -10.22 17.17
C GLY A 359 -10.08 -9.56 18.17
N LEU A 360 -9.65 -9.60 19.42
CA LEU A 360 -10.28 -8.90 20.54
C LEU A 360 -9.31 -7.86 21.08
N GLY A 361 -9.83 -6.71 21.47
CA GLY A 361 -9.05 -5.62 22.01
C GLY A 361 -9.61 -5.08 23.31
N TYR A 362 -8.73 -4.56 24.13
CA TYR A 362 -9.02 -3.83 25.35
C TYR A 362 -8.36 -2.46 25.30
N ARG A 363 -9.12 -1.41 25.49
CA ARG A 363 -8.65 -0.02 25.49
C ARG A 363 -8.28 0.39 26.91
N VAL A 364 -7.02 0.78 27.10
CA VAL A 364 -6.50 1.32 28.34
C VAL A 364 -6.46 2.84 28.21
N GLY A 365 -7.39 3.50 28.87
CA GLY A 365 -7.53 4.95 28.74
C GLY A 365 -7.95 5.37 27.33
N ARG A 366 -7.38 6.50 26.85
CA ARG A 366 -7.74 7.10 25.56
C ARG A 366 -6.78 6.75 24.40
N ASP A 367 -5.56 6.37 24.76
CA ASP A 367 -4.44 6.35 23.82
C ASP A 367 -3.80 4.97 23.63
N MET A 368 -4.13 4.01 24.48
CA MET A 368 -3.52 2.68 24.40
C MET A 368 -4.57 1.59 24.15
N ARG A 369 -4.23 0.64 23.31
CA ARG A 369 -5.03 -0.55 23.05
C ARG A 369 -4.14 -1.80 23.12
N ILE A 370 -4.58 -2.80 23.86
CA ILE A 370 -3.99 -4.14 23.91
C ILE A 370 -4.93 -5.06 23.13
N GLY A 371 -4.43 -5.87 22.24
CA GLY A 371 -5.22 -6.79 21.44
C GLY A 371 -4.61 -8.17 21.32
N PHE A 372 -5.45 -9.16 21.10
CA PHE A 372 -5.06 -10.50 20.66
C PHE A 372 -5.68 -10.73 19.28
N ASN A 373 -4.88 -11.25 18.34
CA ASN A 373 -5.29 -11.44 16.95
C ASN A 373 -4.91 -12.85 16.48
N VAL A 374 -5.73 -13.40 15.60
CA VAL A 374 -5.46 -14.62 14.86
C VAL A 374 -5.71 -14.31 13.39
N ASP A 375 -4.72 -14.58 12.54
CA ASP A 375 -4.81 -14.35 11.10
C ASP A 375 -4.40 -15.64 10.38
N LYS A 376 -5.18 -16.06 9.40
CA LYS A 376 -4.91 -17.17 8.49
C LYS A 376 -4.73 -16.63 7.08
N GLN A 377 -3.69 -17.10 6.40
CA GLN A 377 -3.47 -16.84 4.99
C GLN A 377 -3.34 -18.16 4.25
N GLN A 378 -3.87 -18.22 3.02
CA GLN A 378 -3.78 -19.39 2.17
C GLN A 378 -3.62 -18.93 0.72
N ARG A 379 -2.65 -19.54 0.00
CA ARG A 379 -2.49 -19.38 -1.44
C ARG A 379 -2.80 -20.71 -2.12
N ASN A 380 -3.59 -20.64 -3.18
CA ASN A 380 -3.90 -21.76 -4.06
C ASN A 380 -3.35 -21.43 -5.46
N SER A 381 -2.59 -22.36 -6.02
CA SER A 381 -1.97 -22.25 -7.35
C SER A 381 -1.99 -23.61 -8.02
N ASP A 382 -2.06 -23.62 -9.36
CA ASP A 382 -1.86 -24.83 -10.15
C ASP A 382 -0.44 -25.40 -10.04
N LEU A 383 0.50 -24.57 -9.56
CA LEU A 383 1.86 -24.98 -9.26
C LEU A 383 1.98 -25.32 -7.76
N ALA A 384 2.15 -26.60 -7.43
CA ALA A 384 2.19 -27.08 -6.05
C ALA A 384 3.20 -26.32 -5.15
N ARG A 385 4.35 -25.88 -5.74
CA ARG A 385 5.36 -25.10 -5.02
C ARG A 385 4.92 -23.66 -4.65
N HIS A 386 3.82 -23.19 -5.20
CA HIS A 386 3.25 -21.88 -4.89
C HIS A 386 2.05 -21.95 -3.95
N SER A 387 1.53 -23.15 -3.67
CA SER A 387 0.42 -23.33 -2.74
C SER A 387 0.93 -23.47 -1.32
N TYR A 388 0.39 -22.69 -0.40
CA TYR A 388 0.73 -22.75 1.01
C TYR A 388 -0.43 -22.32 1.90
N GLY A 389 -0.36 -22.71 3.16
CA GLY A 389 -1.21 -22.24 4.23
C GLY A 389 -0.40 -21.80 5.44
N GLY A 390 -0.87 -20.77 6.16
CA GLY A 390 -0.23 -20.32 7.38
C GLY A 390 -1.23 -19.68 8.35
N VAL A 391 -0.96 -19.82 9.64
CA VAL A 391 -1.71 -19.18 10.72
C VAL A 391 -0.74 -18.41 11.61
N ARG A 392 -1.06 -17.16 11.87
CA ARG A 392 -0.34 -16.32 12.81
C ARG A 392 -1.28 -15.92 13.94
N TYR A 393 -0.82 -16.06 15.17
CA TYR A 393 -1.55 -15.58 16.34
C TYR A 393 -0.61 -14.87 17.29
N GLY A 394 -1.10 -13.80 17.91
CA GLY A 394 -0.27 -13.02 18.81
C GLY A 394 -0.98 -11.82 19.39
N THR A 395 -0.27 -11.17 20.29
CA THR A 395 -0.71 -9.95 20.96
C THR A 395 -0.19 -8.70 20.24
N SER A 396 -0.89 -7.62 20.44
CA SER A 396 -0.49 -6.29 19.99
C SER A 396 -0.72 -5.25 21.08
N VAL A 397 0.16 -4.27 21.15
CA VAL A 397 -0.02 -3.08 21.99
C VAL A 397 0.17 -1.87 21.10
N THR A 398 -0.79 -0.98 21.05
CA THR A 398 -0.70 0.26 20.27
C THR A 398 -0.89 1.46 21.19
N TYR A 399 -0.02 2.44 21.04
CA TYR A 399 -0.09 3.71 21.76
C TYR A 399 -0.07 4.85 20.76
N GLY A 400 -0.93 5.82 21.00
CA GLY A 400 -0.94 6.97 20.12
C GLY A 400 -1.91 6.88 18.94
N TYR A 401 -2.83 5.94 18.94
CA TYR A 401 -3.78 5.72 17.84
C TYR A 401 -5.17 6.30 18.10
#